data_0265aa103bc270d00e02193ceca16c22
#
_entry.id   0265aa103bc270d00e02193ceca16c22
#
_cell.length_a   1.000
_cell.length_b   1.000
_cell.length_c   1.000
_cell.angle_alpha   90.00
_cell.angle_beta   90.00
_cell.angle_gamma   90.00
#
_symmetry.space_group_name_H-M   'P 1'
#
loop_
_entity.id
_entity.type
_entity.pdbx_description
1 polymer ?
#
loop_
_entity_poly.entity_id
_entity_poly.type
_entity_poly.pdbx_seq_one_letter_code
_entity_poly.pdbx_strand_id
1 'polypeptide(L)'
;MFAIKGFRTLACFAAAAAFLTGCASDTMKTYIGQPVESVIIDYGPPTNILDLGWNERAYQWRKISTNVVSGTSSGEIRDTRRGMRYEEYSTPGYVEEQECFYTFYARMQHGRWYITNFRQPKLECE
;
A
#
# COMPACT_ATOMS: atom_id res chain seq x y z
N MET A 1 24.68 39.65 42.99
CA MET A 1 23.80 39.68 41.86
C MET A 1 23.94 38.39 41.06
N PHE A 2 22.97 37.56 41.13
CA PHE A 2 23.07 36.23 40.53
C PHE A 2 22.27 36.19 39.23
N ALA A 3 22.96 35.93 38.17
CA ALA A 3 22.30 35.59 36.93
C ALA A 3 21.71 34.20 37.08
N ILE A 4 20.41 34.10 37.07
CA ILE A 4 19.75 32.81 36.94
C ILE A 4 20.08 32.32 35.55
N LYS A 5 21.00 31.41 35.48
CA LYS A 5 21.23 30.68 34.28
C LYS A 5 19.97 29.88 34.03
N GLY A 6 19.20 30.34 33.07
CA GLY A 6 18.07 29.60 32.60
C GLY A 6 18.50 28.19 32.28
N PHE A 7 17.93 27.28 32.99
CA PHE A 7 18.04 25.85 32.69
C PHE A 7 17.40 25.66 31.32
N ARG A 8 18.24 25.71 30.33
CA ARG A 8 17.84 25.30 29.00
C ARG A 8 17.59 23.80 29.08
N THR A 9 16.39 23.44 29.48
CA THR A 9 15.87 22.12 29.21
C THR A 9 15.96 21.93 27.71
N LEU A 10 17.00 21.23 27.30
CA LEU A 10 17.02 20.60 26.02
C LEU A 10 15.85 19.62 26.05
N ALA A 11 14.73 20.09 25.59
CA ALA A 11 13.67 19.18 25.18
C ALA A 11 14.26 18.35 24.05
N CYS A 12 14.77 17.19 24.39
CA CYS A 12 14.95 16.14 23.40
C CYS A 12 13.58 15.89 22.79
N PHE A 13 13.30 16.58 21.72
CA PHE A 13 12.30 16.13 20.77
C PHE A 13 12.84 14.79 20.24
N ALA A 14 12.52 13.75 20.96
CA ALA A 14 12.48 12.45 20.33
C ALA A 14 11.43 12.58 19.24
N ALA A 15 11.90 12.92 18.04
CA ALA A 15 11.11 12.73 16.86
C ALA A 15 10.82 11.24 16.80
N ALA A 16 9.72 10.84 17.40
CA ALA A 16 9.12 9.57 17.09
C ALA A 16 8.85 9.64 15.60
N ALA A 17 9.74 9.04 14.82
CA ALA A 17 9.44 8.75 13.45
C ALA A 17 8.25 7.80 13.49
N ALA A 18 7.06 8.37 13.51
CA ALA A 18 5.87 7.62 13.25
C ALA A 18 6.07 7.09 11.83
N PHE A 19 6.41 5.83 11.73
CA PHE A 19 6.32 5.11 10.48
C PHE A 19 4.83 5.11 10.13
N LEU A 20 4.44 6.14 9.42
CA LEU A 20 3.13 6.18 8.79
C LEU A 20 3.17 5.12 7.69
N THR A 21 2.88 3.88 8.09
CA THR A 21 2.45 2.86 7.14
C THR A 21 1.08 3.33 6.64
N GLY A 22 1.12 4.27 5.68
CA GLY A 22 -0.10 4.79 5.09
C GLY A 22 -0.75 3.70 4.25
N CYS A 23 -2.04 3.45 4.47
CA CYS A 23 -2.86 2.67 3.56
C CYS A 23 -2.90 3.33 2.19
N ALA A 24 -3.14 2.56 1.11
CA ALA A 24 -3.25 3.11 -0.23
C ALA A 24 -4.34 4.20 -0.31
N SER A 25 -5.45 4.04 0.40
CA SER A 25 -6.51 5.05 0.48
C SER A 25 -6.02 6.36 1.07
N ASP A 26 -5.12 6.35 2.04
CA ASP A 26 -4.55 7.58 2.60
C ASP A 26 -3.70 8.32 1.58
N THR A 27 -2.92 7.60 0.78
CA THR A 27 -2.17 8.18 -0.33
C THR A 27 -3.11 8.73 -1.39
N MET A 28 -4.17 8.02 -1.74
CA MET A 28 -5.16 8.46 -2.73
C MET A 28 -5.86 9.75 -2.32
N LYS A 29 -6.17 9.92 -1.03
CA LYS A 29 -6.78 11.15 -0.49
C LYS A 29 -5.93 12.39 -0.76
N THR A 30 -4.61 12.24 -0.78
CA THR A 30 -3.69 13.37 -1.00
C THR A 30 -3.81 13.98 -2.40
N TYR A 31 -4.35 13.23 -3.36
CA TYR A 31 -4.53 13.69 -4.73
C TYR A 31 -5.85 14.42 -4.96
N ILE A 32 -6.78 14.38 -4.01
CA ILE A 32 -8.05 15.10 -4.15
C ILE A 32 -7.78 16.60 -4.25
N GLY A 33 -8.36 17.24 -5.25
CA GLY A 33 -8.12 18.65 -5.56
C GLY A 33 -6.93 18.93 -6.46
N GLN A 34 -6.15 17.92 -6.80
CA GLN A 34 -5.03 18.02 -7.72
C GLN A 34 -5.45 17.63 -9.15
N PRO A 35 -4.76 18.16 -10.18
CA PRO A 35 -5.00 17.69 -11.54
C PRO A 35 -4.61 16.24 -11.70
N VAL A 36 -5.30 15.51 -12.57
CA VAL A 36 -5.04 14.09 -12.82
C VAL A 36 -3.60 13.83 -13.29
N GLU A 37 -2.97 14.78 -13.91
CA GLU A 37 -1.57 14.71 -14.32
C GLU A 37 -0.62 14.44 -13.16
N SER A 38 -0.96 14.89 -11.96
CA SER A 38 -0.16 14.60 -10.76
C SER A 38 -0.07 13.10 -10.47
N VAL A 39 -1.16 12.37 -10.65
CA VAL A 39 -1.17 10.92 -10.50
C VAL A 39 -0.43 10.25 -11.65
N ILE A 40 -0.60 10.76 -12.86
CA ILE A 40 0.07 10.22 -14.05
C ILE A 40 1.59 10.35 -13.94
N ILE A 41 2.08 11.46 -13.41
CA ILE A 41 3.51 11.68 -13.19
C ILE A 41 4.06 10.68 -12.18
N ASP A 42 3.33 10.40 -11.11
CA ASP A 42 3.80 9.53 -10.03
C ASP A 42 3.66 8.04 -10.38
N TYR A 43 2.61 7.65 -11.07
CA TYR A 43 2.25 6.24 -11.30
C TYR A 43 2.22 5.82 -12.78
N GLY A 44 2.47 6.74 -13.69
CA GLY A 44 2.40 6.47 -15.12
C GLY A 44 0.99 6.58 -15.69
N PRO A 45 0.82 6.22 -16.97
CA PRO A 45 -0.47 6.34 -17.63
C PRO A 45 -1.51 5.39 -17.00
N PRO A 46 -2.78 5.83 -16.93
CA PRO A 46 -3.85 4.98 -16.43
C PRO A 46 -4.08 3.77 -17.35
N THR A 47 -4.47 2.66 -16.76
CA THR A 47 -4.81 1.45 -17.49
C THR A 47 -6.13 1.61 -18.24
N ASN A 48 -7.11 2.26 -17.61
CA ASN A 48 -8.42 2.53 -18.17
C ASN A 48 -8.85 3.97 -17.87
N ILE A 49 -9.56 4.56 -18.81
CA ILE A 49 -10.24 5.83 -18.64
C ILE A 49 -11.70 5.62 -19.04
N LEU A 50 -12.60 5.89 -18.11
CA LEU A 50 -14.04 5.75 -18.30
C LEU A 50 -14.70 7.12 -18.28
N ASP A 51 -15.43 7.45 -19.34
CA ASP A 51 -16.25 8.67 -19.39
C ASP A 51 -17.57 8.37 -18.68
N LEU A 52 -17.84 9.10 -17.60
CA LEU A 52 -19.05 8.97 -16.80
C LEU A 52 -20.14 9.98 -17.21
N GLY A 53 -19.89 10.79 -18.23
CA GLY A 53 -20.78 11.87 -18.65
C GLY A 53 -20.64 13.14 -17.81
N TRP A 54 -21.29 14.22 -18.20
CA TRP A 54 -21.34 15.51 -17.48
C TRP A 54 -19.99 15.98 -16.89
N ASN A 55 -18.96 16.02 -17.74
CA ASN A 55 -17.63 16.46 -17.33
C ASN A 55 -17.05 15.63 -16.15
N GLU A 56 -17.39 14.37 -16.09
CA GLU A 56 -16.87 13.45 -15.09
C GLU A 56 -16.20 12.24 -15.74
N ARG A 57 -15.05 11.85 -15.23
CA ARG A 57 -14.26 10.69 -15.67
C ARG A 57 -13.78 9.88 -14.49
N ALA A 58 -13.62 8.58 -14.73
CA ALA A 58 -12.88 7.68 -13.85
C ALA A 58 -11.56 7.28 -14.52
N TYR A 59 -10.48 7.44 -13.79
CA TYR A 59 -9.14 7.01 -14.18
C TYR A 59 -8.75 5.84 -13.31
N GLN A 60 -8.39 4.73 -13.94
CA GLN A 60 -8.09 3.51 -13.23
C GLN A 60 -6.69 3.02 -13.54
N TRP A 61 -5.95 2.69 -12.50
CA TRP A 61 -4.64 2.05 -12.55
C TRP A 61 -4.76 0.62 -12.05
N ARG A 62 -4.25 -0.30 -12.83
CA ARG A 62 -4.14 -1.72 -12.47
C ARG A 62 -2.72 -2.00 -12.03
N LYS A 63 -2.56 -2.57 -10.86
CA LYS A 63 -1.28 -2.99 -10.33
C LYS A 63 -1.32 -4.48 -10.00
N ILE A 64 -0.35 -5.21 -10.53
CA ILE A 64 -0.16 -6.63 -10.18
C ILE A 64 1.03 -6.72 -9.25
N SER A 65 0.82 -7.33 -8.09
CA SER A 65 1.87 -7.67 -7.15
C SER A 65 1.99 -9.18 -7.03
N THR A 66 3.22 -9.65 -6.94
CA THR A 66 3.52 -11.06 -6.74
C THR A 66 4.08 -11.28 -5.35
N ASN A 67 3.48 -12.20 -4.62
CA ASN A 67 3.98 -12.66 -3.34
C ASN A 67 4.51 -14.07 -3.48
N VAL A 68 5.72 -14.28 -3.00
CA VAL A 68 6.29 -15.62 -2.90
C VAL A 68 5.95 -16.17 -1.53
N VAL A 69 5.11 -17.21 -1.50
CA VAL A 69 4.83 -17.94 -0.28
C VAL A 69 5.85 -19.04 -0.15
N SER A 70 6.68 -18.96 0.88
CA SER A 70 7.71 -19.97 1.15
C SER A 70 7.09 -21.30 1.51
N GLY A 71 7.69 -22.37 1.01
CA GLY A 71 7.33 -23.72 1.44
C GLY A 71 7.64 -23.94 2.91
N THR A 72 6.87 -24.80 3.53
CA THR A 72 7.10 -25.25 4.91
C THR A 72 7.57 -26.69 4.92
N SER A 73 8.54 -27.00 5.79
CA SER A 73 8.95 -28.36 6.06
C SER A 73 8.88 -28.62 7.54
N SER A 74 8.34 -29.78 7.91
CA SER A 74 8.30 -30.25 9.29
C SER A 74 8.75 -31.69 9.33
N GLY A 75 9.56 -32.01 10.33
CA GLY A 75 10.04 -33.38 10.58
C GLY A 75 9.50 -33.91 11.89
N GLU A 76 9.14 -35.16 11.90
CA GLU A 76 8.70 -35.88 13.12
C GLU A 76 9.50 -37.16 13.29
N ILE A 77 10.02 -37.37 14.50
CA ILE A 77 10.70 -38.61 14.88
C ILE A 77 9.68 -39.48 15.59
N ARG A 78 9.45 -40.67 15.07
CA ARG A 78 8.56 -41.68 15.69
C ARG A 78 9.33 -42.88 16.14
N ASP A 79 9.06 -43.34 17.37
CA ASP A 79 9.52 -44.62 17.86
C ASP A 79 8.65 -45.74 17.30
N THR A 80 9.30 -46.64 16.58
CA THR A 80 8.64 -47.84 16.07
C THR A 80 9.26 -49.09 16.70
N ARG A 81 8.60 -50.24 16.62
CA ARG A 81 9.15 -51.53 17.08
C ARG A 81 10.48 -51.90 16.41
N ARG A 82 10.81 -51.27 15.27
CA ARG A 82 12.05 -51.48 14.51
C ARG A 82 13.10 -50.42 14.72
N GLY A 83 12.86 -49.44 15.61
CA GLY A 83 13.73 -48.31 15.85
C GLY A 83 13.05 -46.97 15.58
N MET A 84 13.83 -45.91 15.58
CA MET A 84 13.34 -44.56 15.32
C MET A 84 13.17 -44.33 13.80
N ARG A 85 12.05 -43.79 13.41
CA ARG A 85 11.77 -43.41 12.05
C ARG A 85 11.59 -41.91 11.97
N TYR A 86 12.29 -41.25 11.05
CA TYR A 86 12.11 -39.85 10.72
C TYR A 86 11.15 -39.70 9.55
N GLU A 87 10.09 -38.95 9.76
CA GLU A 87 9.13 -38.60 8.73
C GLU A 87 9.21 -37.11 8.49
N GLU A 88 9.42 -36.70 7.23
CA GLU A 88 9.46 -35.31 6.83
C GLU A 88 8.26 -35.00 5.96
N TYR A 89 7.55 -33.93 6.33
CA TYR A 89 6.46 -33.38 5.56
C TYR A 89 6.89 -32.03 5.01
N SER A 90 6.83 -31.86 3.72
CA SER A 90 7.12 -30.59 3.08
C SER A 90 5.93 -30.11 2.24
N THR A 91 5.63 -28.83 2.40
CA THR A 91 4.67 -28.12 1.54
C THR A 91 5.47 -27.24 0.61
N PRO A 92 5.35 -27.40 -0.72
CA PRO A 92 6.08 -26.56 -1.66
C PRO A 92 5.65 -25.11 -1.56
N GLY A 93 6.59 -24.19 -1.76
CA GLY A 93 6.29 -22.79 -1.93
C GLY A 93 5.56 -22.54 -3.27
N TYR A 94 4.84 -21.44 -3.33
CA TYR A 94 4.14 -21.03 -4.53
C TYR A 94 4.20 -19.51 -4.70
N VAL A 95 3.95 -19.05 -5.92
CA VAL A 95 3.86 -17.64 -6.25
C VAL A 95 2.38 -17.28 -6.34
N GLU A 96 1.97 -16.29 -5.57
CA GLU A 96 0.63 -15.76 -5.56
C GLU A 96 0.62 -14.39 -6.24
N GLU A 97 -0.25 -14.23 -7.23
CA GLU A 97 -0.46 -12.96 -7.89
C GLU A 97 -1.71 -12.28 -7.33
N GLN A 98 -1.56 -10.99 -6.99
CA GLN A 98 -2.64 -10.15 -6.53
C GLN A 98 -2.82 -8.98 -7.48
N GLU A 99 -4.05 -8.79 -7.95
CA GLU A 99 -4.43 -7.71 -8.83
C GLU A 99 -5.19 -6.64 -8.03
N CYS A 100 -4.68 -5.42 -8.08
CA CYS A 100 -5.25 -4.28 -7.40
C CYS A 100 -5.63 -3.19 -8.40
N PHE A 101 -6.81 -2.61 -8.21
CA PHE A 101 -7.30 -1.50 -9.00
C PHE A 101 -7.40 -0.25 -8.13
N TYR A 102 -6.84 0.84 -8.63
CA TYR A 102 -6.90 2.14 -8.00
C TYR A 102 -7.64 3.09 -8.93
N THR A 103 -8.80 3.57 -8.49
CA THR A 103 -9.70 4.38 -9.29
C THR A 103 -9.86 5.76 -8.69
N PHE A 104 -9.62 6.78 -9.51
CA PHE A 104 -9.85 8.18 -9.17
C PHE A 104 -10.97 8.73 -10.03
N TYR A 105 -11.82 9.54 -9.44
CA TYR A 105 -12.85 10.29 -10.12
C TYR A 105 -12.39 11.72 -10.33
N ALA A 106 -12.61 12.27 -11.51
CA ALA A 106 -12.19 13.61 -11.87
C ALA A 106 -13.32 14.37 -12.56
N ARG A 107 -13.29 15.68 -12.40
CA ARG A 107 -14.18 16.61 -13.08
C ARG A 107 -13.39 17.62 -13.88
N MET A 108 -13.96 18.01 -15.03
CA MET A 108 -13.42 19.06 -15.86
C MET A 108 -13.70 20.42 -15.21
N GLN A 109 -12.64 21.18 -14.98
CA GLN A 109 -12.68 22.56 -14.50
C GLN A 109 -11.60 23.36 -15.23
N HIS A 110 -11.98 24.48 -15.83
CA HIS A 110 -11.04 25.37 -16.53
C HIS A 110 -10.13 24.65 -17.54
N GLY A 111 -10.70 23.70 -18.29
CA GLY A 111 -9.97 22.94 -19.30
C GLY A 111 -9.05 21.84 -18.78
N ARG A 112 -9.10 21.54 -17.49
CA ARG A 112 -8.31 20.47 -16.86
C ARG A 112 -9.19 19.54 -16.06
N TRP A 113 -8.72 18.30 -15.93
CA TRP A 113 -9.36 17.30 -15.11
C TRP A 113 -8.74 17.30 -13.70
N TYR A 114 -9.58 17.63 -12.71
CA TYR A 114 -9.18 17.64 -11.29
C TYR A 114 -9.82 16.47 -10.56
N ILE A 115 -9.03 15.82 -9.73
CA ILE A 115 -9.50 14.70 -8.91
C ILE A 115 -10.44 15.23 -7.84
N THR A 116 -11.65 14.66 -7.77
CA THR A 116 -12.67 15.04 -6.80
C THR A 116 -12.93 13.97 -5.77
N ASN A 117 -12.67 12.70 -6.12
CA ASN A 117 -12.91 11.57 -5.26
C ASN A 117 -12.11 10.36 -5.73
N PHE A 118 -12.13 9.29 -4.98
CA PHE A 118 -11.55 8.00 -5.34
C PHE A 118 -12.42 6.86 -4.80
N ARG A 119 -12.23 5.69 -5.36
CA ARG A 119 -12.86 4.48 -4.86
C ARG A 119 -11.94 3.82 -3.83
N GLN A 120 -12.48 3.46 -2.68
CA GLN A 120 -11.74 2.70 -1.67
C GLN A 120 -11.23 1.38 -2.26
N PRO A 121 -9.92 1.11 -2.24
CA PRO A 121 -9.39 -0.17 -2.69
C PRO A 121 -9.89 -1.31 -1.80
N LYS A 122 -9.76 -2.54 -2.32
CA LYS A 122 -9.98 -3.72 -1.49
C LYS A 122 -8.97 -3.76 -0.33
N LEU A 123 -9.35 -4.42 0.74
CA LEU A 123 -8.51 -4.49 1.94
C LEU A 123 -7.11 -5.03 1.65
N GLU A 124 -7.00 -6.02 0.76
CA GLU A 124 -5.72 -6.60 0.36
C GLU A 124 -4.85 -5.65 -0.47
N CYS A 125 -5.43 -4.57 -0.98
CA CYS A 125 -4.78 -3.55 -1.81
C CYS A 125 -4.43 -2.26 -1.07
N GLU A 126 -4.75 -2.20 0.21
CA GLU A 126 -4.46 -1.06 1.08
C GLU A 126 -2.97 -0.92 1.47
#